data_212c425f5397868efd857676091d9e56
#
_entry.id   212c425f5397868efd857676091d9e56
#
_cell.length_a   1.000
_cell.length_b   1.000
_cell.length_c   1.000
_cell.angle_alpha   90.00
_cell.angle_beta   90.00
_cell.angle_gamma   90.00
#
_symmetry.space_group_name_H-M   'P 1'
#
loop_
_entity.id
_entity.type
_entity.pdbx_description
1 polymer ?
#
loop_
_entity_poly.entity_id
_entity_poly.type
_entity_poly.pdbx_seq_one_letter_code
_entity_poly.pdbx_strand_id
1 'polypeptide(L)'
;MRALIWTVTLVAAVAISGDALAQSAGPFDGKWTTVVSCPASEGAGSFTLLVDADVKDGVFSGEKGEKGKPGWYSLNGKVQSDGTVEIFARGIVPSSRLAAGNVPVGTPYGYPITGRLEGTKGTGARKGGRPCSVTFTKQ
;
A
#
# COMPACT_ATOMS: atom_id res chain seq x y z
N MET A 1 -31.74 23.76 -72.76
CA MET A 1 -31.49 24.22 -71.39
C MET A 1 -31.47 23.03 -70.47
N ARG A 2 -30.28 22.60 -70.01
CA ARG A 2 -30.09 21.49 -69.05
C ARG A 2 -29.58 22.10 -67.75
N ALA A 3 -30.42 22.06 -66.72
CA ALA A 3 -30.05 22.48 -65.39
C ALA A 3 -29.26 21.30 -64.66
N LEU A 4 -28.02 21.57 -64.38
CA LEU A 4 -27.23 20.67 -63.48
C LEU A 4 -27.54 21.02 -62.03
N ILE A 5 -28.14 20.06 -61.34
CA ILE A 5 -28.36 20.13 -59.91
C ILE A 5 -27.11 19.53 -59.21
N TRP A 6 -26.36 20.37 -58.53
CA TRP A 6 -25.24 19.92 -57.68
C TRP A 6 -25.80 19.56 -56.30
N THR A 7 -25.79 18.29 -56.00
CA THR A 7 -26.08 17.81 -54.64
C THR A 7 -24.80 17.92 -53.78
N VAL A 8 -24.82 18.83 -52.83
CA VAL A 8 -23.77 18.96 -51.81
C VAL A 8 -24.03 17.93 -50.72
N THR A 9 -23.20 16.89 -50.67
CA THR A 9 -23.25 15.90 -49.61
C THR A 9 -22.49 16.45 -48.40
N LEU A 10 -23.23 16.78 -47.35
CA LEU A 10 -22.67 17.21 -46.06
C LEU A 10 -22.19 15.95 -45.31
N VAL A 11 -20.89 15.77 -45.21
CA VAL A 11 -20.30 14.73 -44.38
C VAL A 11 -20.23 15.27 -42.96
N ALA A 12 -21.11 14.79 -42.09
CA ALA A 12 -21.06 15.09 -40.67
C ALA A 12 -19.90 14.26 -40.04
N ALA A 13 -18.82 14.93 -39.69
CA ALA A 13 -17.75 14.34 -38.88
C ALA A 13 -18.26 14.16 -37.46
N VAL A 14 -18.53 12.92 -37.06
CA VAL A 14 -18.79 12.54 -35.67
C VAL A 14 -17.46 12.56 -34.95
N ALA A 15 -17.20 13.63 -34.20
CA ALA A 15 -16.09 13.65 -33.23
C ALA A 15 -16.44 12.70 -32.10
N ILE A 16 -15.81 11.53 -32.08
CA ILE A 16 -15.82 10.65 -30.94
C ILE A 16 -14.92 11.30 -29.89
N SER A 17 -15.52 12.08 -29.00
CA SER A 17 -14.86 12.52 -27.78
C SER A 17 -14.63 11.28 -26.95
N GLY A 18 -13.44 10.72 -27.03
CA GLY A 18 -13.01 9.69 -26.10
C GLY A 18 -12.94 10.34 -24.73
N ASP A 19 -13.97 10.15 -23.91
CA ASP A 19 -13.89 10.41 -22.49
C ASP A 19 -12.76 9.52 -21.94
N ALA A 20 -11.60 10.13 -21.73
CA ALA A 20 -10.58 9.52 -20.91
C ALA A 20 -11.24 9.35 -19.54
N LEU A 21 -11.65 8.11 -19.22
CA LEU A 21 -12.14 7.76 -17.89
C LEU A 21 -11.03 8.13 -16.92
N ALA A 22 -11.17 9.26 -16.25
CA ALA A 22 -10.37 9.61 -15.10
C ALA A 22 -10.56 8.45 -14.13
N GLN A 23 -9.47 7.73 -13.79
CA GLN A 23 -9.53 6.69 -12.80
C GLN A 23 -10.01 7.34 -11.50
N SER A 24 -11.24 7.02 -11.09
CA SER A 24 -11.76 7.44 -9.80
C SER A 24 -10.85 6.89 -8.72
N ALA A 25 -10.60 7.68 -7.66
CA ALA A 25 -9.90 7.22 -6.48
C ALA A 25 -10.49 5.90 -6.02
N GLY A 26 -9.64 4.94 -5.63
CA GLY A 26 -10.08 3.66 -5.09
C GLY A 26 -10.83 3.84 -3.77
N PRO A 27 -11.67 2.86 -3.37
CA PRO A 27 -12.51 2.98 -2.17
C PRO A 27 -11.72 3.14 -0.87
N PHE A 28 -10.45 2.76 -0.87
CA PHE A 28 -9.56 2.84 0.29
C PHE A 28 -8.52 3.94 0.18
N ASP A 29 -8.56 4.74 -0.87
CA ASP A 29 -7.60 5.83 -1.05
C ASP A 29 -7.67 6.84 0.09
N GLY A 30 -6.53 7.33 0.50
CA GLY A 30 -6.37 8.29 1.56
C GLY A 30 -5.19 7.98 2.49
N LYS A 31 -5.17 8.68 3.62
CA LYS A 31 -4.15 8.49 4.65
C LYS A 31 -4.58 7.46 5.69
N TRP A 32 -3.64 6.60 6.07
CA TRP A 32 -3.85 5.52 7.02
C TRP A 32 -2.77 5.50 8.08
N THR A 33 -3.16 5.25 9.30
CA THR A 33 -2.23 4.89 10.37
C THR A 33 -2.13 3.37 10.45
N THR A 34 -0.92 2.85 10.35
CA THR A 34 -0.66 1.41 10.43
C THR A 34 0.13 1.12 11.71
N VAL A 35 -0.37 0.20 12.52
CA VAL A 35 0.30 -0.25 13.73
C VAL A 35 0.69 -1.71 13.59
N VAL A 36 1.99 -1.98 13.64
CA VAL A 36 2.55 -3.33 13.61
C VAL A 36 3.00 -3.70 15.01
N SER A 37 2.41 -4.74 15.57
CA SER A 37 2.71 -5.22 16.93
C SER A 37 3.28 -6.63 16.86
N CYS A 38 4.49 -6.79 17.35
CA CYS A 38 5.20 -8.06 17.37
C CYS A 38 5.41 -8.51 18.84
N PRO A 39 4.92 -9.69 19.25
CA PRO A 39 5.16 -10.20 20.58
C PRO A 39 6.62 -10.61 20.77
N ALA A 40 7.05 -10.75 22.00
CA ALA A 40 8.34 -11.34 22.32
C ALA A 40 8.47 -12.76 21.71
N SER A 41 9.61 -13.07 21.14
CA SER A 41 9.82 -14.36 20.46
C SER A 41 11.31 -14.67 20.39
N GLU A 42 11.69 -15.91 20.66
CA GLU A 42 13.07 -16.42 20.51
C GLU A 42 14.14 -15.52 21.13
N GLY A 43 13.91 -15.05 22.35
CA GLY A 43 14.82 -14.16 23.06
C GLY A 43 14.76 -12.68 22.67
N ALA A 44 13.98 -12.34 21.65
CA ALA A 44 13.72 -10.95 21.27
C ALA A 44 12.57 -10.35 22.07
N GLY A 45 12.70 -9.08 22.46
CA GLY A 45 11.63 -8.32 23.11
C GLY A 45 10.46 -8.02 22.19
N SER A 46 9.29 -7.75 22.77
CA SER A 46 8.14 -7.24 22.04
C SER A 46 8.39 -5.80 21.56
N PHE A 47 7.76 -5.44 20.45
CA PHE A 47 7.79 -4.05 19.96
C PHE A 47 6.52 -3.69 19.18
N THR A 48 6.28 -2.40 19.09
CA THR A 48 5.19 -1.85 18.31
C THR A 48 5.73 -0.71 17.44
N LEU A 49 5.39 -0.74 16.15
CA LEU A 49 5.72 0.30 15.19
C LEU A 49 4.45 0.98 14.72
N LEU A 50 4.45 2.32 14.73
CA LEU A 50 3.41 3.14 14.15
C LEU A 50 3.97 3.76 12.86
N VAL A 51 3.30 3.52 11.75
CA VAL A 51 3.70 3.98 10.42
C VAL A 51 2.53 4.68 9.76
N ASP A 52 2.73 5.94 9.39
CA ASP A 52 1.79 6.64 8.53
C ASP A 52 1.98 6.18 7.09
N ALA A 53 0.86 5.92 6.43
CA ALA A 53 0.84 5.40 5.07
C ALA A 53 -0.20 6.11 4.22
N ASP A 54 0.01 6.06 2.92
CA ASP A 54 -0.93 6.53 1.92
C ASP A 54 -1.39 5.36 1.06
N VAL A 55 -2.68 5.35 0.73
CA VAL A 55 -3.23 4.49 -0.32
C VAL A 55 -3.66 5.39 -1.46
N LYS A 56 -3.12 5.16 -2.64
CA LYS A 56 -3.45 5.91 -3.86
C LYS A 56 -3.60 4.94 -5.03
N ASP A 57 -4.77 4.93 -5.62
CA ASP A 57 -5.10 4.02 -6.73
C ASP A 57 -4.78 2.56 -6.41
N GLY A 58 -5.07 2.14 -5.18
CA GLY A 58 -4.79 0.79 -4.70
C GLY A 58 -3.32 0.52 -4.36
N VAL A 59 -2.44 1.50 -4.41
CA VAL A 59 -1.04 1.36 -4.00
C VAL A 59 -0.88 1.81 -2.55
N PHE A 60 -0.42 0.91 -1.69
CA PHE A 60 -0.11 1.17 -0.29
C PHE A 60 1.36 1.54 -0.14
N SER A 61 1.65 2.64 0.53
CA SER A 61 3.00 3.14 0.71
C SER A 61 3.13 3.85 2.06
N GLY A 62 4.07 3.39 2.89
CA GLY A 62 4.38 4.00 4.17
C GLY A 62 5.85 3.84 4.52
N GLU A 63 6.39 4.78 5.27
CA GLU A 63 7.80 4.77 5.65
C GLU A 63 7.99 5.45 7.01
N LYS A 64 8.93 4.94 7.78
CA LYS A 64 9.33 5.49 9.08
C LYS A 64 10.84 5.43 9.22
N GLY A 65 11.43 6.46 9.81
CA GLY A 65 12.86 6.56 9.99
C GLY A 65 13.60 7.01 8.73
N GLU A 66 14.90 7.01 8.80
CA GLU A 66 15.78 7.43 7.71
C GLU A 66 16.24 6.22 6.90
N LYS A 67 15.98 6.25 5.59
CA LYS A 67 16.35 5.15 4.68
C LYS A 67 17.83 4.82 4.77
N GLY A 68 18.13 3.53 4.91
CA GLY A 68 19.50 3.03 5.02
C GLY A 68 20.10 3.07 6.43
N LYS A 69 19.36 3.58 7.41
CA LYS A 69 19.80 3.65 8.82
C LYS A 69 19.09 2.62 9.69
N PRO A 70 19.71 2.19 10.80
CA PRO A 70 19.02 1.36 11.80
C PRO A 70 17.71 2.03 12.26
N GLY A 71 16.63 1.24 12.31
CA GLY A 71 15.30 1.71 12.65
C GLY A 71 14.46 2.19 11.47
N TRP A 72 15.02 2.27 10.27
CA TRP A 72 14.23 2.47 9.06
C TRP A 72 13.25 1.32 8.84
N TYR A 73 12.03 1.65 8.45
CA TYR A 73 10.98 0.69 8.18
C TYR A 73 10.07 1.18 7.07
N SER A 74 9.71 0.33 6.15
CA SER A 74 8.81 0.67 5.04
C SER A 74 7.76 -0.41 4.81
N LEU A 75 6.60 0.03 4.35
CA LEU A 75 5.47 -0.79 3.95
C LEU A 75 5.09 -0.43 2.52
N ASN A 76 5.16 -1.38 1.60
CA ASN A 76 4.80 -1.17 0.21
C ASN A 76 4.00 -2.35 -0.30
N GLY A 77 2.91 -2.06 -1.00
CA GLY A 77 2.06 -3.12 -1.51
C GLY A 77 0.83 -2.62 -2.23
N LYS A 78 -0.20 -3.45 -2.20
CA LYS A 78 -1.44 -3.23 -2.93
C LYS A 78 -2.65 -3.44 -2.03
N VAL A 79 -3.68 -2.63 -2.27
CA VAL A 79 -5.02 -2.79 -1.72
C VAL A 79 -5.97 -3.02 -2.88
N GLN A 80 -6.59 -4.19 -2.89
CA GLN A 80 -7.59 -4.52 -3.91
C GLN A 80 -8.93 -3.82 -3.61
N SER A 81 -9.79 -3.73 -4.61
CA SER A 81 -11.09 -3.08 -4.46
C SER A 81 -12.01 -3.75 -3.44
N ASP A 82 -11.81 -5.04 -3.16
CA ASP A 82 -12.53 -5.80 -2.13
C ASP A 82 -11.96 -5.60 -0.71
N GLY A 83 -10.87 -4.83 -0.56
CA GLY A 83 -10.20 -4.57 0.69
C GLY A 83 -9.05 -5.51 1.04
N THR A 84 -8.76 -6.50 0.21
CA THR A 84 -7.60 -7.38 0.40
C THR A 84 -6.30 -6.58 0.33
N VAL A 85 -5.45 -6.74 1.33
CA VAL A 85 -4.15 -6.06 1.46
C VAL A 85 -3.02 -7.07 1.33
N GLU A 86 -2.09 -6.76 0.45
CA GLU A 86 -0.82 -7.49 0.30
C GLU A 86 0.32 -6.49 0.34
N ILE A 87 1.10 -6.52 1.42
CA ILE A 87 2.18 -5.59 1.68
C ILE A 87 3.46 -6.37 1.93
N PHE A 88 4.57 -5.82 1.48
CA PHE A 88 5.90 -6.28 1.88
C PHE A 88 6.54 -5.23 2.81
N ALA A 89 6.84 -5.66 4.02
CA ALA A 89 7.53 -4.85 5.02
C ALA A 89 9.03 -5.04 4.86
N ARG A 90 9.78 -3.94 4.93
CA ARG A 90 11.25 -3.95 4.96
C ARG A 90 11.73 -3.06 6.08
N GLY A 91 12.84 -3.43 6.68
CA GLY A 91 13.42 -2.63 7.73
C GLY A 91 14.90 -2.91 7.93
N ILE A 92 15.49 -2.14 8.83
CA ILE A 92 16.87 -2.30 9.28
C ILE A 92 16.86 -2.42 10.81
N VAL A 93 17.42 -3.49 11.32
CA VAL A 93 17.43 -3.81 12.75
C VAL A 93 17.95 -2.63 13.58
N PRO A 94 17.10 -2.04 14.47
CA PRO A 94 17.50 -0.90 15.30
C PRO A 94 18.22 -1.32 16.58
N SER A 95 17.94 -2.53 17.07
CA SER A 95 18.49 -3.07 18.32
C SER A 95 18.48 -4.58 18.26
N SER A 96 19.59 -5.19 18.66
CA SER A 96 19.69 -6.66 18.74
C SER A 96 18.69 -7.28 19.72
N ARG A 97 18.22 -6.53 20.70
CA ARG A 97 17.19 -6.97 21.66
C ARG A 97 15.81 -7.18 21.04
N LEU A 98 15.55 -6.55 19.91
CA LEU A 98 14.26 -6.61 19.20
C LEU A 98 14.28 -7.60 18.04
N ALA A 99 15.43 -8.12 17.67
CA ALA A 99 15.60 -9.08 16.59
C ALA A 99 15.77 -10.51 17.13
N ALA A 100 14.96 -11.41 16.64
CA ALA A 100 15.09 -12.82 16.96
C ALA A 100 16.39 -13.40 16.38
N GLY A 101 17.06 -14.32 17.11
CA GLY A 101 18.26 -15.00 16.63
C GLY A 101 19.55 -14.20 16.71
N ASN A 102 19.68 -13.23 17.62
CA ASN A 102 20.89 -12.41 17.82
C ASN A 102 21.38 -11.68 16.57
N VAL A 103 20.47 -11.19 15.76
CA VAL A 103 20.80 -10.47 14.53
C VAL A 103 21.41 -9.10 14.87
N PRO A 104 22.56 -8.72 14.25
CA PRO A 104 23.21 -7.46 14.54
C PRO A 104 22.37 -6.23 14.14
N VAL A 105 22.58 -5.13 14.87
CA VAL A 105 22.08 -3.80 14.48
C VAL A 105 22.57 -3.47 13.08
N GLY A 106 21.68 -2.89 12.26
CA GLY A 106 21.99 -2.54 10.87
C GLY A 106 21.71 -3.66 9.86
N THR A 107 21.27 -4.83 10.30
CA THR A 107 20.92 -5.94 9.39
C THR A 107 19.59 -5.65 8.71
N PRO A 108 19.52 -5.69 7.35
CA PRO A 108 18.27 -5.62 6.63
C PRO A 108 17.38 -6.84 6.88
N TYR A 109 16.07 -6.60 6.93
CA TYR A 109 15.08 -7.68 7.03
C TYR A 109 13.85 -7.33 6.21
N GLY A 110 13.01 -8.33 5.94
CA GLY A 110 11.74 -8.14 5.28
C GLY A 110 10.80 -9.32 5.49
N TYR A 111 9.51 -9.06 5.37
CA TYR A 111 8.47 -10.08 5.48
C TYR A 111 7.16 -9.62 4.83
N PRO A 112 6.35 -10.57 4.33
CA PRO A 112 5.04 -10.25 3.80
C PRO A 112 4.02 -10.06 4.92
N ILE A 113 3.08 -9.14 4.68
CA ILE A 113 1.89 -8.90 5.49
C ILE A 113 0.69 -9.08 4.59
N THR A 114 -0.30 -9.82 5.07
CA THR A 114 -1.60 -9.94 4.43
C THR A 114 -2.69 -9.45 5.37
N GLY A 115 -3.73 -8.87 4.82
CA GLY A 115 -4.82 -8.34 5.64
C GLY A 115 -6.03 -7.93 4.84
N ARG A 116 -6.94 -7.24 5.51
CA ARG A 116 -8.18 -6.77 4.91
C ARG A 116 -8.59 -5.43 5.51
N LEU A 117 -8.94 -4.49 4.63
CA LEU A 117 -9.57 -3.23 4.98
C LEU A 117 -11.09 -3.36 4.83
N GLU A 118 -11.82 -2.76 5.77
CA GLU A 118 -13.28 -2.66 5.75
C GLU A 118 -13.66 -1.24 6.17
N GLY A 119 -14.17 -0.44 5.23
CA GLY A 119 -14.46 0.97 5.50
C GLY A 119 -13.21 1.75 5.90
N THR A 120 -13.17 2.23 7.15
CA THR A 120 -12.08 3.06 7.69
C THR A 120 -11.12 2.31 8.61
N LYS A 121 -11.26 0.99 8.71
CA LYS A 121 -10.43 0.12 9.58
C LYS A 121 -10.00 -1.14 8.85
N GLY A 122 -9.00 -1.79 9.39
CA GLY A 122 -8.54 -3.06 8.88
C GLY A 122 -7.62 -3.78 9.84
N THR A 123 -7.42 -5.05 9.56
CA THR A 123 -6.50 -5.92 10.30
C THR A 123 -5.67 -6.74 9.35
N GLY A 124 -4.49 -7.13 9.80
CA GLY A 124 -3.60 -7.98 9.05
C GLY A 124 -2.64 -8.72 9.96
N ALA A 125 -1.81 -9.53 9.37
CA ALA A 125 -0.79 -10.29 10.08
C ALA A 125 0.43 -10.53 9.20
N ARG A 126 1.59 -10.64 9.84
CA ARG A 126 2.80 -11.13 9.20
C ARG A 126 2.60 -12.58 8.77
N LYS A 127 2.99 -12.87 7.55
CA LYS A 127 2.93 -14.22 7.00
C LYS A 127 4.25 -14.94 7.28
N GLY A 128 4.16 -15.99 8.08
CA GLY A 128 5.33 -16.78 8.50
C GLY A 128 6.19 -16.10 9.57
N GLY A 129 7.03 -16.88 10.24
CA GLY A 129 7.94 -16.39 11.29
C GLY A 129 7.22 -15.86 12.52
N ARG A 130 7.75 -14.77 13.08
CA ARG A 130 7.23 -14.13 14.29
C ARG A 130 5.78 -13.65 14.07
N PRO A 131 4.82 -13.99 14.95
CA PRO A 131 3.39 -13.71 14.72
C PRO A 131 3.03 -12.25 15.02
N CYS A 132 3.46 -11.32 14.16
CA CYS A 132 3.09 -9.91 14.28
C CYS A 132 1.68 -9.68 13.78
N SER A 133 0.90 -8.88 14.53
CA SER A 133 -0.40 -8.38 14.12
C SER A 133 -0.30 -6.97 13.57
N VAL A 134 -1.21 -6.63 12.66
CA VAL A 134 -1.26 -5.30 12.03
C VAL A 134 -2.67 -4.75 12.13
N THR A 135 -2.79 -3.49 12.51
CA THR A 135 -4.06 -2.75 12.46
C THR A 135 -3.92 -1.54 11.55
N PHE A 136 -4.97 -1.26 10.81
CA PHE A 136 -5.07 -0.13 9.90
C PHE A 136 -6.23 0.77 10.34
N THR A 137 -6.00 2.06 10.38
CA THR A 137 -7.04 3.05 10.69
C THR A 137 -6.90 4.22 9.73
N LYS A 138 -7.99 4.52 9.01
CA LYS A 138 -8.02 5.67 8.10
C LYS A 138 -8.09 6.97 8.91
N GLN A 139 -7.26 7.94 8.54
CA GLN A 139 -7.23 9.26 9.15
C GLN A 139 -8.34 10.17 8.64
#